data_1d4b46d8052dd4c45cad0337229bf5a3
#
_entry.id   1d4b46d8052dd4c45cad0337229bf5a3
#
_cell.length_a   1.000
_cell.length_b   1.000
_cell.length_c   1.000
_cell.angle_alpha   90.00
_cell.angle_beta   90.00
_cell.angle_gamma   90.00
#
_symmetry.space_group_name_H-M   'P 1'
#
loop_
_entity.id
_entity.type
_entity.pdbx_description
1 polymer ?
#
loop_
_entity_poly.entity_id
_entity_poly.type
_entity_poly.pdbx_seq_one_letter_code
_entity_poly.pdbx_strand_id
1 'polypeptide(L)'
;MDSEDLLIRYFSGNSTQEEQEAVEKWAGASGENMEEFQSFKDVWSLTNPQRFDADKGWDRFSATVAPKTIVKEMSVAPQRKSYLLKVAAAVAFLVVASILVYTFWAGSEGGGLANHTINSVISESEKDVMLADGTRLFLAQKGRLIYQSDFQKDHQRKVKLSGQAFFDIHENKRKPFIIETNNASIEVTGTSFLVKEYSGYTEVIVASGSVKLKKISGDAYITLTKGDVGIASTDSNGLYKRENKDANYLSWMTGSFDFQNGVTLSEVFDLLEECYHVNIDFENDKIGNCKYSATFTNRSVDDILAIIAESFGLSMSKKNNTYTMTGEGCDS
;
A
#
# COMPACT_ATOMS: atom_id res chain seq x y z
N MET A 1 -43.65 -3.73 -8.12
CA MET A 1 -42.45 -4.05 -8.93
C MET A 1 -41.54 -2.86 -8.73
N ASP A 2 -40.38 -3.06 -8.10
CA ASP A 2 -39.51 -1.96 -7.72
C ASP A 2 -38.98 -1.25 -8.96
N SER A 3 -39.02 0.09 -8.97
CA SER A 3 -38.54 0.93 -10.06
C SER A 3 -37.07 0.70 -10.37
N GLU A 4 -36.26 0.38 -9.35
CA GLU A 4 -34.85 0.09 -9.49
C GLU A 4 -34.55 -1.20 -10.27
N ASP A 5 -35.28 -2.28 -10.05
CA ASP A 5 -35.16 -3.54 -10.80
C ASP A 5 -35.47 -3.37 -12.30
N LEU A 6 -36.36 -2.47 -12.61
CA LEU A 6 -36.76 -2.18 -13.98
C LEU A 6 -35.70 -1.37 -14.72
N LEU A 7 -35.08 -0.41 -14.02
CA LEU A 7 -33.94 0.37 -14.54
C LEU A 7 -32.71 -0.52 -14.73
N ILE A 8 -32.41 -1.44 -13.81
CA ILE A 8 -31.30 -2.39 -13.96
C ILE A 8 -31.46 -3.25 -15.21
N ARG A 9 -32.68 -3.78 -15.47
CA ARG A 9 -32.95 -4.57 -16.68
C ARG A 9 -32.88 -3.74 -17.95
N TYR A 10 -33.33 -2.49 -17.91
CA TYR A 10 -33.25 -1.56 -19.03
C TYR A 10 -31.80 -1.29 -19.42
N PHE A 11 -30.95 -0.89 -18.48
CA PHE A 11 -29.54 -0.57 -18.75
C PHE A 11 -28.65 -1.80 -19.01
N SER A 12 -29.04 -2.98 -18.51
CA SER A 12 -28.34 -4.25 -18.81
C SER A 12 -28.70 -4.86 -20.16
N GLY A 13 -29.69 -4.30 -20.86
CA GLY A 13 -30.16 -4.79 -22.16
C GLY A 13 -31.01 -6.07 -22.06
N ASN A 14 -31.48 -6.43 -20.86
CA ASN A 14 -32.28 -7.63 -20.58
C ASN A 14 -33.79 -7.32 -20.39
N SER A 15 -34.23 -6.13 -20.78
CA SER A 15 -35.63 -5.68 -20.71
C SER A 15 -36.43 -6.10 -21.96
N THR A 16 -37.70 -6.43 -21.74
CA THR A 16 -38.65 -6.62 -22.84
C THR A 16 -39.01 -5.29 -23.48
N GLN A 17 -39.61 -5.32 -24.67
CA GLN A 17 -40.03 -4.10 -25.37
C GLN A 17 -41.09 -3.32 -24.56
N GLU A 18 -42.01 -3.98 -23.90
CA GLU A 18 -43.01 -3.37 -23.01
C GLU A 18 -42.36 -2.67 -21.79
N GLU A 19 -41.32 -3.29 -21.21
CA GLU A 19 -40.58 -2.73 -20.10
C GLU A 19 -39.74 -1.49 -20.53
N GLN A 20 -39.20 -1.49 -21.74
CA GLN A 20 -38.48 -0.32 -22.32
C GLN A 20 -39.41 0.87 -22.51
N GLU A 21 -40.58 0.66 -23.12
CA GLU A 21 -41.59 1.69 -23.30
C GLU A 21 -42.11 2.24 -21.97
N ALA A 22 -42.22 1.39 -20.95
CA ALA A 22 -42.65 1.79 -19.60
C ALA A 22 -41.57 2.70 -18.91
N VAL A 23 -40.29 2.37 -19.06
CA VAL A 23 -39.19 3.18 -18.52
C VAL A 23 -39.08 4.53 -19.22
N GLU A 24 -39.18 4.54 -20.56
CA GLU A 24 -39.11 5.78 -21.33
C GLU A 24 -40.30 6.71 -21.02
N LYS A 25 -41.49 6.16 -20.89
CA LYS A 25 -42.69 6.90 -20.50
C LYS A 25 -42.58 7.44 -19.07
N TRP A 26 -42.03 6.67 -18.15
CA TRP A 26 -41.81 7.09 -16.76
C TRP A 26 -40.77 8.21 -16.70
N ALA A 27 -39.65 8.09 -17.38
CA ALA A 27 -38.61 9.12 -17.43
C ALA A 27 -39.11 10.44 -18.02
N GLY A 28 -39.96 10.36 -19.04
CA GLY A 28 -40.57 11.54 -19.68
C GLY A 28 -41.75 12.17 -18.94
N ALA A 29 -42.25 11.55 -17.87
CA ALA A 29 -43.45 11.99 -17.17
C ALA A 29 -43.23 13.21 -16.25
N SER A 30 -42.02 13.41 -15.71
CA SER A 30 -41.64 14.58 -14.90
C SER A 30 -40.16 14.90 -14.99
N GLY A 31 -39.78 16.15 -14.66
CA GLY A 31 -38.36 16.55 -14.58
C GLY A 31 -37.59 15.76 -13.51
N GLU A 32 -38.23 15.44 -12.39
CA GLU A 32 -37.66 14.67 -11.29
C GLU A 32 -37.31 13.24 -11.69
N ASN A 33 -38.22 12.57 -12.44
CA ASN A 33 -37.97 11.24 -12.99
C ASN A 33 -36.83 11.23 -14.02
N MET A 34 -36.70 12.29 -14.80
CA MET A 34 -35.63 12.45 -15.77
C MET A 34 -34.27 12.62 -15.06
N GLU A 35 -34.20 13.38 -13.97
CA GLU A 35 -32.99 13.52 -13.16
C GLU A 35 -32.57 12.19 -12.52
N GLU A 36 -33.54 11.44 -11.99
CA GLU A 36 -33.30 10.12 -11.42
C GLU A 36 -32.80 9.12 -12.49
N PHE A 37 -33.43 9.11 -13.67
CA PHE A 37 -32.98 8.29 -14.81
C PHE A 37 -31.56 8.63 -15.24
N GLN A 38 -31.21 9.92 -15.33
CA GLN A 38 -29.87 10.33 -15.71
C GLN A 38 -28.82 10.00 -14.64
N SER A 39 -29.15 10.20 -13.38
CA SER A 39 -28.31 9.84 -12.25
C SER A 39 -28.00 8.32 -12.23
N PHE A 40 -29.03 7.49 -12.48
CA PHE A 40 -28.84 6.04 -12.57
C PHE A 40 -28.00 5.63 -13.78
N LYS A 41 -28.19 6.28 -14.93
CA LYS A 41 -27.38 6.07 -16.15
C LYS A 41 -25.91 6.42 -15.93
N ASP A 42 -25.61 7.49 -15.21
CA ASP A 42 -24.24 7.92 -14.94
C ASP A 42 -23.54 6.92 -14.01
N VAL A 43 -24.20 6.48 -12.94
CA VAL A 43 -23.68 5.44 -12.03
C VAL A 43 -23.49 4.11 -12.78
N TRP A 44 -24.46 3.72 -13.61
CA TRP A 44 -24.40 2.50 -14.43
C TRP A 44 -23.22 2.52 -15.42
N SER A 45 -22.97 3.66 -16.06
CA SER A 45 -21.86 3.83 -17.01
C SER A 45 -20.49 3.69 -16.34
N LEU A 46 -20.37 4.07 -15.06
CA LEU A 46 -19.14 3.95 -14.27
C LEU A 46 -18.91 2.51 -13.77
N THR A 47 -20.00 1.79 -13.48
CA THR A 47 -19.91 0.43 -12.90
C THR A 47 -19.90 -0.69 -13.93
N ASN A 48 -20.46 -0.43 -15.13
CA ASN A 48 -20.54 -1.38 -16.25
C ASN A 48 -19.97 -0.76 -17.52
N PRO A 49 -18.63 -0.71 -17.68
CA PRO A 49 -18.04 -0.26 -18.93
C PRO A 49 -18.50 -1.21 -20.04
N GLN A 50 -19.33 -0.68 -20.96
CA GLN A 50 -19.83 -1.44 -22.11
C GLN A 50 -18.65 -2.10 -22.82
N ARG A 51 -18.72 -3.40 -23.06
CA ARG A 51 -17.84 -4.07 -24.03
C ARG A 51 -18.05 -3.40 -25.36
N PHE A 52 -17.14 -2.51 -25.74
CA PHE A 52 -17.10 -1.88 -27.05
C PHE A 52 -16.85 -3.00 -28.07
N ASP A 53 -17.89 -3.31 -28.85
CA ASP A 53 -17.76 -4.22 -29.99
C ASP A 53 -17.05 -3.46 -31.11
N ALA A 54 -15.74 -3.61 -31.15
CA ALA A 54 -14.87 -2.91 -32.12
C ALA A 54 -15.21 -3.28 -33.55
N ASP A 55 -15.70 -4.49 -33.83
CA ASP A 55 -16.05 -4.95 -35.18
C ASP A 55 -17.31 -4.26 -35.68
N LYS A 56 -18.36 -4.14 -34.87
CA LYS A 56 -19.55 -3.37 -35.22
C LYS A 56 -19.30 -1.86 -35.31
N GLY A 57 -18.40 -1.33 -34.52
CA GLY A 57 -17.94 0.05 -34.60
C GLY A 57 -17.22 0.31 -35.92
N TRP A 58 -16.37 -0.59 -36.35
CA TRP A 58 -15.62 -0.49 -37.61
C TRP A 58 -16.51 -0.61 -38.83
N ASP A 59 -17.47 -1.52 -38.85
CA ASP A 59 -18.42 -1.70 -39.94
C ASP A 59 -19.28 -0.45 -40.16
N ARG A 60 -19.75 0.23 -39.12
CA ARG A 60 -20.49 1.48 -39.21
C ARG A 60 -19.63 2.64 -39.72
N PHE A 61 -18.39 2.72 -39.25
CA PHE A 61 -17.44 3.74 -39.68
C PHE A 61 -17.06 3.55 -41.16
N SER A 62 -16.74 2.34 -41.59
CA SER A 62 -16.39 2.02 -42.97
C SER A 62 -17.54 2.24 -43.96
N ALA A 63 -18.77 1.96 -43.54
CA ALA A 63 -19.97 2.24 -44.38
C ALA A 63 -20.24 3.75 -44.52
N THR A 64 -19.83 4.58 -43.56
CA THR A 64 -20.06 6.04 -43.60
C THR A 64 -18.95 6.79 -44.36
N VAL A 65 -17.72 6.24 -44.40
CA VAL A 65 -16.53 6.87 -44.97
C VAL A 65 -16.18 6.33 -46.36
N ALA A 66 -16.95 5.34 -46.88
CA ALA A 66 -16.73 4.84 -48.24
C ALA A 66 -16.89 5.96 -49.27
N PRO A 67 -15.82 6.40 -49.98
CA PRO A 67 -15.93 7.45 -50.95
C PRO A 67 -16.77 6.96 -52.13
N LYS A 68 -17.83 7.71 -52.51
CA LYS A 68 -18.52 7.55 -53.78
C LYS A 68 -17.52 7.75 -54.91
N THR A 69 -17.05 6.68 -55.51
CA THR A 69 -16.19 6.71 -56.67
C THR A 69 -16.97 7.28 -57.85
N ILE A 70 -16.73 8.54 -58.20
CA ILE A 70 -17.09 9.10 -59.48
C ILE A 70 -15.96 8.68 -60.44
N VAL A 71 -16.23 7.68 -61.28
CA VAL A 71 -15.35 7.29 -62.39
C VAL A 71 -15.43 8.37 -63.45
N LYS A 72 -14.44 9.25 -63.49
CA LYS A 72 -14.20 10.16 -64.58
C LYS A 72 -13.12 9.56 -65.50
N GLU A 73 -13.49 9.09 -66.67
CA GLU A 73 -12.53 8.65 -67.68
C GLU A 73 -11.54 9.77 -67.98
N MET A 74 -10.31 9.62 -67.65
CA MET A 74 -9.20 10.50 -68.02
C MET A 74 -8.37 9.83 -69.10
N SER A 75 -8.31 10.49 -70.26
CA SER A 75 -7.47 10.14 -71.41
C SER A 75 -5.99 10.12 -71.04
N VAL A 76 -5.29 9.03 -71.38
CA VAL A 76 -3.90 8.80 -71.14
C VAL A 76 -3.02 9.66 -72.02
N ALA A 77 -2.33 10.65 -71.46
CA ALA A 77 -1.24 11.37 -72.13
C ALA A 77 0.10 10.61 -71.83
N PRO A 78 1.08 10.64 -72.78
CA PRO A 78 2.29 9.81 -72.68
C PRO A 78 3.18 10.23 -71.51
N GLN A 79 3.55 9.26 -70.64
CA GLN A 79 4.43 9.43 -69.48
C GLN A 79 5.84 9.84 -69.91
N ARG A 80 6.24 11.06 -69.56
CA ARG A 80 7.66 11.42 -69.42
C ARG A 80 8.20 10.77 -68.15
N LYS A 81 9.18 9.85 -68.30
CA LYS A 81 9.85 9.19 -67.18
C LYS A 81 10.60 10.23 -66.33
N SER A 82 9.99 10.68 -65.23
CA SER A 82 10.67 11.55 -64.28
C SER A 82 11.32 10.67 -63.19
N TYR A 83 12.58 10.31 -63.39
CA TYR A 83 13.43 9.65 -62.43
C TYR A 83 13.58 10.47 -61.11
N LEU A 84 13.46 11.79 -61.26
CA LEU A 84 13.55 12.75 -60.15
C LEU A 84 12.42 12.61 -59.12
N LEU A 85 11.17 12.29 -59.56
CA LEU A 85 10.01 12.09 -58.66
C LEU A 85 10.16 10.82 -57.81
N LYS A 86 10.79 9.75 -58.33
CA LYS A 86 11.02 8.50 -57.58
C LYS A 86 12.12 8.68 -56.54
N VAL A 87 13.14 9.49 -56.84
CA VAL A 87 14.20 9.82 -55.89
C VAL A 87 13.65 10.74 -54.77
N ALA A 88 12.83 11.73 -55.13
CA ALA A 88 12.20 12.61 -54.15
C ALA A 88 11.25 11.83 -53.19
N ALA A 89 10.48 10.85 -53.72
CA ALA A 89 9.62 9.99 -52.89
C ALA A 89 10.42 9.07 -51.94
N ALA A 90 11.55 8.53 -52.41
CA ALA A 90 12.43 7.70 -51.60
C ALA A 90 13.10 8.51 -50.45
N VAL A 91 13.56 9.74 -50.75
CA VAL A 91 14.12 10.64 -49.74
C VAL A 91 13.05 11.07 -48.73
N ALA A 92 11.85 11.43 -49.19
CA ALA A 92 10.74 11.76 -48.28
C ALA A 92 10.36 10.58 -47.38
N PHE A 93 10.34 9.34 -47.91
CA PHE A 93 10.09 8.14 -47.09
C PHE A 93 11.18 7.90 -46.06
N LEU A 94 12.45 8.08 -46.39
CA LEU A 94 13.57 7.95 -45.46
C LEU A 94 13.53 9.03 -44.35
N VAL A 95 13.12 10.26 -44.71
CA VAL A 95 12.97 11.34 -43.72
C VAL A 95 11.80 11.03 -42.79
N VAL A 96 10.64 10.60 -43.32
CA VAL A 96 9.50 10.21 -42.48
C VAL A 96 9.83 8.98 -41.60
N ALA A 97 10.50 7.97 -42.19
CA ALA A 97 10.92 6.81 -41.44
C ALA A 97 11.93 7.16 -40.34
N SER A 98 12.89 8.06 -40.61
CA SER A 98 13.85 8.52 -39.59
C SER A 98 13.17 9.37 -38.51
N ILE A 99 12.17 10.19 -38.84
CA ILE A 99 11.37 10.91 -37.83
C ILE A 99 10.55 9.92 -36.99
N LEU A 100 9.94 8.90 -37.59
CA LEU A 100 9.19 7.87 -36.85
C LEU A 100 10.11 7.03 -35.96
N VAL A 101 11.29 6.66 -36.43
CA VAL A 101 12.29 5.97 -35.61
C VAL A 101 12.80 6.88 -34.51
N TYR A 102 13.07 8.16 -34.82
CA TYR A 102 13.50 9.14 -33.82
C TYR A 102 12.40 9.38 -32.77
N THR A 103 11.13 9.54 -33.15
CA THR A 103 10.02 9.71 -32.21
C THR A 103 9.75 8.43 -31.41
N PHE A 104 9.93 7.25 -32.00
CA PHE A 104 9.83 5.98 -31.31
C PHE A 104 10.99 5.79 -30.30
N TRP A 105 12.21 6.15 -30.68
CA TRP A 105 13.37 6.09 -29.78
C TRP A 105 13.38 7.23 -28.75
N ALA A 106 13.09 8.45 -29.14
CA ALA A 106 12.95 9.57 -28.21
C ALA A 106 11.73 9.43 -27.30
N GLY A 107 10.68 8.75 -27.75
CA GLY A 107 9.53 8.43 -26.92
C GLY A 107 9.77 7.31 -25.90
N SER A 108 10.84 6.52 -26.06
CA SER A 108 11.18 5.48 -25.09
C SER A 108 12.08 5.96 -23.92
N GLU A 109 12.67 7.16 -24.03
CA GLU A 109 13.41 7.81 -22.94
C GLU A 109 12.66 9.00 -22.31
N GLY A 110 11.54 9.37 -22.87
CA GLY A 110 10.64 10.39 -22.34
C GLY A 110 9.47 9.78 -21.58
N GLY A 111 9.73 8.96 -20.57
CA GLY A 111 8.76 8.79 -19.50
C GLY A 111 8.47 10.19 -18.96
N GLY A 112 7.33 10.78 -19.39
CA GLY A 112 6.89 12.06 -18.88
C GLY A 112 7.07 12.02 -17.37
N LEU A 113 7.76 13.01 -16.82
CA LEU A 113 7.78 13.27 -15.39
C LEU A 113 6.30 13.42 -14.98
N ALA A 114 5.63 12.29 -14.79
CA ALA A 114 4.42 12.27 -14.01
C ALA A 114 4.85 12.92 -12.71
N ASN A 115 4.27 14.07 -12.38
CA ASN A 115 4.48 14.74 -11.11
C ASN A 115 4.03 13.78 -10.01
N HIS A 116 4.92 12.84 -9.65
CA HIS A 116 4.75 11.99 -8.49
C HIS A 116 5.02 12.88 -7.29
N THR A 117 3.97 13.30 -6.62
CA THR A 117 4.13 13.98 -5.35
C THR A 117 4.68 12.95 -4.37
N ILE A 118 5.95 13.09 -4.01
CA ILE A 118 6.59 12.27 -2.99
C ILE A 118 6.21 12.86 -1.63
N ASN A 119 5.49 12.09 -0.84
CA ASN A 119 5.17 12.45 0.53
C ASN A 119 6.23 11.86 1.46
N SER A 120 6.65 12.64 2.45
CA SER A 120 7.52 12.19 3.53
C SER A 120 6.83 12.46 4.85
N VAL A 121 6.63 11.43 5.64
CA VAL A 121 6.13 11.51 7.02
C VAL A 121 7.29 11.19 7.94
N ILE A 122 7.62 12.13 8.84
CA ILE A 122 8.56 11.92 9.94
C ILE A 122 7.73 12.01 11.21
N SER A 123 7.88 11.05 12.09
CA SER A 123 7.12 10.99 13.33
C SER A 123 7.96 11.47 14.50
N GLU A 124 7.51 12.56 15.16
CA GLU A 124 8.09 13.01 16.43
C GLU A 124 7.52 12.20 17.62
N SER A 125 6.31 11.64 17.43
CA SER A 125 5.64 10.71 18.33
C SER A 125 5.04 9.58 17.49
N GLU A 126 4.49 8.57 18.12
CA GLU A 126 3.74 7.51 17.41
C GLU A 126 2.62 8.11 16.56
N LYS A 127 2.50 7.66 15.32
CA LYS A 127 1.57 8.23 14.35
C LYS A 127 0.82 7.18 13.56
N ASP A 128 -0.51 7.28 13.61
CA ASP A 128 -1.41 6.55 12.71
C ASP A 128 -1.48 7.26 11.35
N VAL A 129 -1.20 6.53 10.29
CA VAL A 129 -1.18 7.05 8.91
C VAL A 129 -2.05 6.15 8.04
N MET A 130 -2.98 6.74 7.30
CA MET A 130 -3.77 6.06 6.27
C MET A 130 -3.30 6.49 4.89
N LEU A 131 -2.95 5.53 4.04
CA LEU A 131 -2.55 5.77 2.66
C LEU A 131 -3.77 5.78 1.72
N ALA A 132 -3.58 6.32 0.51
CA ALA A 132 -4.65 6.47 -0.47
C ALA A 132 -5.26 5.15 -0.97
N ASP A 133 -4.57 4.03 -0.80
CA ASP A 133 -5.03 2.68 -1.16
C ASP A 133 -5.83 1.98 -0.05
N GLY A 134 -6.08 2.67 1.08
CA GLY A 134 -6.73 2.10 2.26
C GLY A 134 -5.79 1.34 3.20
N THR A 135 -4.50 1.26 2.89
CA THR A 135 -3.48 0.71 3.80
C THR A 135 -3.34 1.61 5.02
N ARG A 136 -3.37 1.01 6.21
CA ARG A 136 -3.15 1.68 7.48
C ARG A 136 -1.78 1.28 8.05
N LEU A 137 -1.07 2.23 8.61
CA LEU A 137 0.19 1.95 9.27
C LEU A 137 0.35 2.81 10.53
N PHE A 138 1.03 2.24 11.51
CA PHE A 138 1.44 2.93 12.72
C PHE A 138 2.96 3.12 12.66
N LEU A 139 3.38 4.37 12.60
CA LEU A 139 4.79 4.76 12.54
C LEU A 139 5.28 5.06 13.95
N ALA A 140 6.31 4.36 14.40
CA ALA A 140 6.90 4.61 15.70
C ALA A 140 7.63 5.96 15.76
N GLN A 141 7.94 6.42 16.96
CA GLN A 141 8.72 7.64 17.16
C GLN A 141 10.04 7.59 16.39
N LYS A 142 10.42 8.71 15.79
CA LYS A 142 11.59 8.87 14.88
C LYS A 142 11.52 8.05 13.60
N GLY A 143 10.43 7.31 13.36
CA GLY A 143 10.21 6.63 12.11
C GLY A 143 10.01 7.60 10.95
N ARG A 144 10.48 7.21 9.76
CA ARG A 144 10.29 7.96 8.52
C ARG A 144 9.71 7.07 7.45
N LEU A 145 8.61 7.51 6.84
CA LEU A 145 8.00 6.88 5.68
C LEU A 145 8.05 7.82 4.48
N ILE A 146 8.51 7.31 3.34
CA ILE A 146 8.49 8.02 2.06
C ILE A 146 7.65 7.21 1.10
N TYR A 147 6.65 7.82 0.47
CA TYR A 147 5.74 7.16 -0.45
C TYR A 147 5.20 8.13 -1.51
N GLN A 148 4.70 7.57 -2.59
CA GLN A 148 4.01 8.33 -3.63
C GLN A 148 2.55 8.54 -3.24
N SER A 149 2.02 9.75 -3.47
CA SER A 149 0.64 10.10 -3.13
C SER A 149 -0.40 9.32 -3.93
N ASP A 150 -0.04 8.86 -5.13
CA ASP A 150 -0.91 8.11 -6.03
C ASP A 150 -0.25 6.82 -6.48
N PHE A 151 -0.73 5.70 -5.92
CA PHE A 151 -0.30 4.38 -6.34
C PHE A 151 -0.97 3.91 -7.64
N GLN A 152 -1.93 4.63 -8.21
CA GLN A 152 -2.75 4.12 -9.32
C GLN A 152 -1.95 3.95 -10.62
N LYS A 153 -0.95 4.79 -10.83
CA LYS A 153 -0.16 4.84 -12.08
C LYS A 153 0.88 3.73 -12.21
N ASP A 154 1.30 3.15 -11.10
CA ASP A 154 2.35 2.14 -11.07
C ASP A 154 1.77 0.72 -10.96
N HIS A 155 2.51 -0.28 -11.41
CA HIS A 155 2.15 -1.70 -11.24
C HIS A 155 2.34 -2.22 -9.80
N GLN A 156 2.95 -1.42 -8.93
CA GLN A 156 3.27 -1.73 -7.54
C GLN A 156 2.95 -0.53 -6.65
N ARG A 157 2.67 -0.79 -5.38
CA ARG A 157 2.51 0.21 -4.31
C ARG A 157 3.81 0.24 -3.52
N LYS A 158 4.66 1.24 -3.78
CA LYS A 158 6.02 1.27 -3.23
C LYS A 158 6.19 2.36 -2.18
N VAL A 159 6.79 1.99 -1.05
CA VAL A 159 7.16 2.89 0.03
C VAL A 159 8.58 2.61 0.51
N LYS A 160 9.23 3.61 1.09
CA LYS A 160 10.51 3.45 1.77
C LYS A 160 10.32 3.75 3.25
N LEU A 161 10.76 2.82 4.11
CA LEU A 161 10.72 2.94 5.56
C LEU A 161 12.13 3.10 6.12
N SER A 162 12.25 3.97 7.13
CA SER A 162 13.39 4.04 8.02
C SER A 162 12.88 4.05 9.46
N GLY A 163 13.45 3.20 10.32
CA GLY A 163 12.99 2.99 11.70
C GLY A 163 11.94 1.87 11.82
N GLN A 164 10.89 2.08 12.61
CA GLN A 164 9.92 1.04 12.96
C GLN A 164 8.51 1.45 12.54
N ALA A 165 7.76 0.50 11.93
CA ALA A 165 6.35 0.68 11.63
C ALA A 165 5.60 -0.66 11.61
N PHE A 166 4.38 -0.65 12.11
CA PHE A 166 3.41 -1.73 11.90
C PHE A 166 2.56 -1.38 10.69
N PHE A 167 2.41 -2.33 9.77
CA PHE A 167 1.62 -2.19 8.55
C PHE A 167 0.40 -3.11 8.61
N ASP A 168 -0.75 -2.57 8.25
CA ASP A 168 -1.97 -3.31 7.95
C ASP A 168 -2.36 -3.01 6.50
N ILE A 169 -1.89 -3.89 5.58
CA ILE A 169 -1.95 -3.65 4.14
C ILE A 169 -3.31 -4.03 3.59
N HIS A 170 -3.98 -3.08 2.94
CA HIS A 170 -5.18 -3.35 2.18
C HIS A 170 -4.93 -4.38 1.08
N GLU A 171 -5.74 -5.47 1.06
CA GLU A 171 -5.52 -6.59 0.14
C GLU A 171 -5.71 -6.19 -1.32
N ASN A 172 -4.66 -6.41 -2.13
CA ASN A 172 -4.69 -6.29 -3.58
C ASN A 172 -3.67 -7.24 -4.23
N LYS A 173 -4.15 -8.41 -4.66
CA LYS A 173 -3.32 -9.45 -5.30
C LYS A 173 -2.76 -9.04 -6.66
N ARG A 174 -3.41 -8.08 -7.35
CA ARG A 174 -2.97 -7.62 -8.69
C ARG A 174 -1.90 -6.54 -8.61
N LYS A 175 -1.77 -5.89 -7.44
CA LYS A 175 -0.87 -4.76 -7.24
C LYS A 175 -0.16 -4.90 -5.89
N PRO A 176 0.95 -5.65 -5.84
CA PRO A 176 1.68 -5.91 -4.60
C PRO A 176 2.15 -4.61 -3.94
N PHE A 177 2.26 -4.65 -2.61
CA PHE A 177 2.81 -3.58 -1.79
C PHE A 177 4.26 -3.90 -1.45
N ILE A 178 5.16 -2.98 -1.76
CA ILE A 178 6.60 -3.15 -1.59
C ILE A 178 7.09 -2.14 -0.55
N ILE A 179 7.73 -2.63 0.51
CA ILE A 179 8.41 -1.80 1.49
C ILE A 179 9.90 -1.98 1.29
N GLU A 180 10.61 -0.91 1.05
CA GLU A 180 12.07 -0.89 0.99
C GLU A 180 12.63 -0.28 2.27
N THR A 181 13.60 -0.95 2.86
CA THR A 181 14.50 -0.44 3.90
C THR A 181 15.91 -0.34 3.34
N ASN A 182 16.90 0.05 4.14
CA ASN A 182 18.28 0.06 3.66
C ASN A 182 18.84 -1.36 3.45
N ASN A 183 18.24 -2.38 4.09
CA ASN A 183 18.77 -3.76 4.10
C ASN A 183 17.89 -4.75 3.35
N ALA A 184 16.59 -4.44 3.19
CA ALA A 184 15.58 -5.39 2.74
C ALA A 184 14.58 -4.78 1.75
N SER A 185 13.98 -5.67 0.95
CA SER A 185 12.75 -5.45 0.21
C SER A 185 11.70 -6.44 0.69
N ILE A 186 10.53 -5.94 1.06
CA ILE A 186 9.43 -6.69 1.66
C ILE A 186 8.23 -6.58 0.72
N GLU A 187 7.76 -7.70 0.19
CA GLU A 187 6.65 -7.77 -0.76
C GLU A 187 5.45 -8.48 -0.11
N VAL A 188 4.28 -7.85 -0.20
CA VAL A 188 3.02 -8.38 0.33
C VAL A 188 1.84 -8.04 -0.59
N THR A 189 0.72 -8.74 -0.44
CA THR A 189 -0.52 -8.47 -1.18
C THR A 189 -1.70 -8.08 -0.28
N GLY A 190 -1.62 -8.39 1.02
CA GLY A 190 -2.64 -8.12 2.03
C GLY A 190 -2.23 -8.84 3.32
N THR A 191 -1.55 -8.16 4.22
CA THR A 191 -0.81 -8.74 5.33
C THR A 191 -0.69 -7.70 6.44
N SER A 192 -0.78 -8.14 7.71
CA SER A 192 -0.49 -7.29 8.86
C SER A 192 0.83 -7.75 9.49
N PHE A 193 1.80 -6.86 9.64
CA PHE A 193 3.15 -7.18 10.10
C PHE A 193 3.90 -5.97 10.63
N LEU A 194 4.87 -6.22 11.48
CA LEU A 194 5.80 -5.23 12.01
C LEU A 194 7.10 -5.27 11.21
N VAL A 195 7.65 -4.10 10.90
CA VAL A 195 9.00 -3.94 10.34
C VAL A 195 9.82 -3.09 11.30
N LYS A 196 11.00 -3.60 11.68
CA LYS A 196 12.01 -2.87 12.45
C LYS A 196 13.28 -2.78 11.61
N GLU A 197 13.69 -1.58 11.25
CA GLU A 197 14.94 -1.36 10.54
C GLU A 197 16.03 -0.93 11.52
N TYR A 198 17.15 -1.63 11.45
CA TYR A 198 18.36 -1.36 12.20
C TYR A 198 19.55 -1.05 11.26
N SER A 199 20.65 -0.55 11.79
CA SER A 199 21.82 -0.14 10.98
C SER A 199 22.42 -1.25 10.11
N GLY A 200 22.25 -2.52 10.44
CA GLY A 200 22.86 -3.64 9.69
C GLY A 200 21.86 -4.70 9.25
N TYR A 201 20.60 -4.60 9.66
CA TYR A 201 19.58 -5.59 9.33
C TYR A 201 18.17 -5.01 9.42
N THR A 202 17.24 -5.72 8.82
CA THR A 202 15.80 -5.46 8.94
C THR A 202 15.14 -6.69 9.51
N GLU A 203 14.32 -6.52 10.54
CA GLU A 203 13.48 -7.55 11.15
C GLU A 203 12.02 -7.36 10.71
N VAL A 204 11.35 -8.45 10.37
CA VAL A 204 9.93 -8.47 10.00
C VAL A 204 9.22 -9.53 10.84
N ILE A 205 8.16 -9.14 11.56
CA ILE A 205 7.33 -10.03 12.38
C ILE A 205 5.92 -10.07 11.82
N VAL A 206 5.44 -11.25 11.41
CA VAL A 206 4.15 -11.40 10.73
C VAL A 206 3.03 -11.68 11.72
N ALA A 207 2.07 -10.74 11.81
CA ALA A 207 0.86 -10.89 12.63
C ALA A 207 -0.27 -11.63 11.89
N SER A 208 -0.42 -11.41 10.57
CA SER A 208 -1.38 -12.12 9.74
C SER A 208 -0.94 -12.14 8.27
N GLY A 209 -1.39 -13.13 7.49
CA GLY A 209 -1.09 -13.24 6.06
C GLY A 209 0.29 -13.82 5.77
N SER A 210 0.92 -13.34 4.68
CA SER A 210 2.22 -13.84 4.20
C SER A 210 3.08 -12.69 3.67
N VAL A 211 4.37 -12.77 3.96
CA VAL A 211 5.39 -11.78 3.56
C VAL A 211 6.49 -12.49 2.77
N LYS A 212 6.88 -11.91 1.66
CA LYS A 212 8.09 -12.29 0.93
C LYS A 212 9.19 -11.30 1.30
N LEU A 213 10.17 -11.77 2.06
CA LEU A 213 11.31 -10.97 2.52
C LEU A 213 12.53 -11.28 1.66
N LYS A 214 13.17 -10.24 1.14
CA LYS A 214 14.33 -10.30 0.26
C LYS A 214 15.41 -9.35 0.78
N LYS A 215 16.70 -9.70 0.64
CA LYS A 215 17.78 -8.72 0.83
C LYS A 215 17.75 -7.66 -0.28
N ILE A 216 18.15 -6.45 0.04
CA ILE A 216 18.23 -5.39 -0.97
C ILE A 216 19.27 -5.73 -2.05
N SER A 217 20.32 -6.45 -1.69
CA SER A 217 21.37 -6.92 -2.58
C SER A 217 21.22 -8.41 -2.88
N GLY A 218 20.50 -8.78 -3.95
CA GLY A 218 20.38 -10.17 -4.36
C GLY A 218 18.94 -10.60 -4.68
N ASP A 219 18.78 -11.83 -5.20
CA ASP A 219 17.48 -12.35 -5.65
C ASP A 219 16.88 -13.38 -4.70
N ALA A 220 17.67 -13.90 -3.75
CA ALA A 220 17.18 -14.85 -2.77
C ALA A 220 16.12 -14.21 -1.86
N TYR A 221 15.07 -14.96 -1.57
CA TYR A 221 13.99 -14.54 -0.66
C TYR A 221 13.57 -15.69 0.25
N ILE A 222 12.94 -15.33 1.37
CA ILE A 222 12.21 -16.25 2.23
C ILE A 222 10.75 -15.84 2.31
N THR A 223 9.88 -16.81 2.53
CA THR A 223 8.46 -16.59 2.79
C THR A 223 8.19 -16.74 4.28
N LEU A 224 7.58 -15.71 4.86
CA LEU A 224 7.15 -15.66 6.24
C LEU A 224 5.64 -15.77 6.30
N THR A 225 5.14 -16.43 7.32
CA THR A 225 3.71 -16.56 7.62
C THR A 225 3.43 -16.12 9.05
N LYS A 226 2.17 -16.07 9.45
CA LYS A 226 1.77 -15.67 10.81
C LYS A 226 2.62 -16.38 11.87
N GLY A 227 3.21 -15.61 12.77
CA GLY A 227 4.07 -16.09 13.85
C GLY A 227 5.55 -16.21 13.49
N ASP A 228 5.93 -16.01 12.21
CA ASP A 228 7.33 -16.00 11.80
C ASP A 228 7.98 -14.63 12.05
N VAL A 229 9.25 -14.65 12.41
CA VAL A 229 10.19 -13.53 12.37
C VAL A 229 11.18 -13.78 11.26
N GLY A 230 11.29 -12.84 10.32
CA GLY A 230 12.30 -12.86 9.27
C GLY A 230 13.35 -11.79 9.50
N ILE A 231 14.60 -12.11 9.23
CA ILE A 231 15.73 -11.18 9.34
C ILE A 231 16.46 -11.16 8.02
N ALA A 232 16.65 -9.93 7.47
CA ALA A 232 17.50 -9.66 6.33
C ALA A 232 18.68 -8.82 6.80
N SER A 233 19.87 -9.44 6.84
CA SER A 233 21.10 -8.80 7.34
C SER A 233 22.09 -8.54 6.21
N THR A 234 22.90 -7.50 6.37
CA THR A 234 24.02 -7.20 5.47
C THR A 234 25.23 -8.07 5.72
N ASP A 235 25.29 -8.73 6.87
CA ASP A 235 26.37 -9.65 7.23
C ASP A 235 26.29 -11.01 6.49
N SER A 236 27.19 -11.93 6.82
CA SER A 236 27.29 -13.27 6.23
C SER A 236 26.08 -14.17 6.51
N ASN A 237 25.33 -13.92 7.61
CA ASN A 237 24.14 -14.69 7.96
C ASN A 237 22.96 -14.44 7.02
N GLY A 238 22.96 -13.29 6.36
CA GLY A 238 22.14 -13.02 5.20
C GLY A 238 20.65 -12.96 5.47
N LEU A 239 19.94 -14.05 5.17
CA LEU A 239 18.48 -14.11 5.18
C LEU A 239 18.03 -15.39 5.91
N TYR A 240 17.32 -15.24 7.03
CA TYR A 240 16.83 -16.38 7.81
C TYR A 240 15.50 -16.07 8.50
N LYS A 241 14.81 -17.11 8.97
CA LYS A 241 13.59 -17.00 9.73
C LYS A 241 13.62 -17.82 11.01
N ARG A 242 12.88 -17.37 12.00
CA ARG A 242 12.62 -18.05 13.28
C ARG A 242 11.17 -17.83 13.69
N GLU A 243 10.71 -18.57 14.69
CA GLU A 243 9.42 -18.32 15.34
C GLU A 243 9.48 -17.07 16.24
N ASN A 244 8.40 -16.28 16.23
CA ASN A 244 8.23 -15.19 17.18
C ASN A 244 7.87 -15.74 18.56
N LYS A 245 8.73 -15.49 19.54
CA LYS A 245 8.51 -15.82 20.94
C LYS A 245 8.19 -14.61 21.82
N ASP A 246 8.26 -13.41 21.25
CA ASP A 246 7.96 -12.17 21.94
C ASP A 246 6.45 -11.90 21.87
N ALA A 247 5.76 -12.10 23.01
CA ALA A 247 4.33 -11.78 23.15
C ALA A 247 4.06 -10.26 23.07
N ASN A 248 5.07 -9.47 23.40
CA ASN A 248 4.98 -8.03 23.55
C ASN A 248 5.45 -7.21 22.33
N TYR A 249 5.71 -7.86 21.18
CA TYR A 249 6.25 -7.19 19.98
C TYR A 249 5.39 -6.04 19.43
N LEU A 250 4.12 -5.95 19.85
CA LEU A 250 3.21 -4.87 19.48
C LEU A 250 2.83 -3.95 20.65
N SER A 251 3.42 -4.14 21.84
CA SER A 251 3.06 -3.39 23.05
C SER A 251 3.24 -1.89 22.90
N TRP A 252 4.25 -1.45 22.17
CA TRP A 252 4.51 -0.06 21.87
C TRP A 252 3.34 0.63 21.14
N MET A 253 2.55 -0.12 20.36
CA MET A 253 1.40 0.39 19.60
C MET A 253 0.08 0.14 20.32
N THR A 254 -0.05 -1.01 20.98
CA THR A 254 -1.33 -1.45 21.58
C THR A 254 -1.52 -1.01 23.02
N GLY A 255 -0.43 -0.61 23.70
CA GLY A 255 -0.44 -0.36 25.13
C GLY A 255 -0.79 -1.60 25.97
N SER A 256 -0.65 -2.79 25.38
CA SER A 256 -0.94 -4.07 26.02
C SER A 256 0.34 -4.84 26.27
N PHE A 257 0.51 -5.32 27.48
CA PHE A 257 1.71 -6.04 27.92
C PHE A 257 1.29 -7.38 28.53
N ASP A 258 2.03 -8.42 28.18
CA ASP A 258 1.85 -9.77 28.72
C ASP A 258 3.18 -10.27 29.31
N PHE A 259 3.31 -10.19 30.63
CA PHE A 259 4.46 -10.62 31.41
C PHE A 259 4.19 -11.99 32.04
N GLN A 260 4.03 -13.00 31.20
CA GLN A 260 3.83 -14.39 31.68
C GLN A 260 5.16 -15.08 31.98
N ASN A 261 5.08 -16.19 32.70
CA ASN A 261 6.20 -17.09 32.98
C ASN A 261 7.34 -16.52 33.87
N GLY A 262 7.05 -15.47 34.65
CA GLY A 262 8.00 -14.95 35.62
C GLY A 262 9.23 -14.28 34.99
N VAL A 263 9.00 -13.28 34.17
CA VAL A 263 10.05 -12.39 33.63
C VAL A 263 10.69 -11.59 34.74
N THR A 264 11.92 -11.15 34.59
CA THR A 264 12.57 -10.27 35.58
C THR A 264 12.01 -8.87 35.54
N LEU A 265 12.02 -8.13 36.65
CA LEU A 265 11.63 -6.71 36.62
C LEU A 265 12.55 -5.88 35.74
N SER A 266 13.83 -6.24 35.59
CA SER A 266 14.72 -5.61 34.64
C SER A 266 14.16 -5.69 33.20
N GLU A 267 13.74 -6.91 32.76
CA GLU A 267 13.13 -7.11 31.44
C GLU A 267 11.80 -6.34 31.28
N VAL A 268 11.01 -6.24 32.37
CA VAL A 268 9.78 -5.44 32.40
C VAL A 268 10.09 -3.95 32.22
N PHE A 269 11.08 -3.45 32.99
CA PHE A 269 11.45 -2.03 32.92
C PHE A 269 12.04 -1.66 31.57
N ASP A 270 12.94 -2.48 31.01
CA ASP A 270 13.50 -2.28 29.66
C ASP A 270 12.38 -2.12 28.60
N LEU A 271 11.36 -2.99 28.66
CA LEU A 271 10.23 -2.93 27.72
C LEU A 271 9.34 -1.67 27.94
N LEU A 272 9.10 -1.31 29.21
CA LEU A 272 8.33 -0.09 29.52
C LEU A 272 9.08 1.16 29.12
N GLU A 273 10.40 1.22 29.29
CA GLU A 273 11.26 2.31 28.82
C GLU A 273 11.16 2.48 27.30
N GLU A 274 11.27 1.36 26.56
CA GLU A 274 11.13 1.36 25.10
C GLU A 274 9.74 1.86 24.66
N CYS A 275 8.68 1.35 25.31
CA CYS A 275 7.30 1.65 24.88
C CYS A 275 6.82 3.03 25.29
N TYR A 276 7.21 3.53 26.47
CA TYR A 276 6.75 4.83 26.99
C TYR A 276 7.79 5.94 26.87
N HIS A 277 8.99 5.62 26.38
CA HIS A 277 10.09 6.58 26.20
C HIS A 277 10.47 7.30 27.52
N VAL A 278 10.53 6.54 28.58
CA VAL A 278 10.91 6.97 29.94
C VAL A 278 12.21 6.31 30.35
N ASN A 279 12.82 6.73 31.49
CA ASN A 279 13.90 6.01 32.11
C ASN A 279 13.41 5.45 33.45
N ILE A 280 13.79 4.20 33.77
CA ILE A 280 13.41 3.52 35.02
C ILE A 280 14.66 3.00 35.68
N ASP A 281 15.14 3.73 36.68
CA ASP A 281 16.28 3.37 37.49
C ASP A 281 15.83 2.55 38.71
N PHE A 282 16.67 1.64 39.20
CA PHE A 282 16.44 0.92 40.45
C PHE A 282 17.70 0.89 41.30
N GLU A 283 17.49 0.99 42.63
CA GLU A 283 18.55 1.22 43.62
C GLU A 283 19.58 0.09 43.68
N ASN A 284 19.14 -1.14 43.42
CA ASN A 284 20.02 -2.32 43.52
C ASN A 284 19.53 -3.46 42.63
N ASP A 285 20.45 -4.38 42.28
CA ASP A 285 20.19 -5.50 41.35
C ASP A 285 19.15 -6.50 41.87
N LYS A 286 18.88 -6.55 43.19
CA LYS A 286 17.86 -7.45 43.74
C LYS A 286 16.47 -7.07 43.22
N ILE A 287 16.19 -5.77 43.05
CA ILE A 287 14.94 -5.29 42.47
C ILE A 287 14.80 -5.79 41.02
N GLY A 288 15.84 -5.59 40.20
CA GLY A 288 15.86 -6.01 38.83
C GLY A 288 15.66 -7.52 38.64
N ASN A 289 16.15 -8.34 39.57
CA ASN A 289 16.07 -9.79 39.51
C ASN A 289 14.74 -10.38 40.00
N CYS A 290 13.85 -9.59 40.62
CA CYS A 290 12.54 -10.06 41.06
C CYS A 290 11.73 -10.61 39.88
N LYS A 291 11.09 -11.77 40.08
CA LYS A 291 10.23 -12.38 39.08
C LYS A 291 8.82 -11.81 39.14
N TYR A 292 8.30 -11.42 38.00
CA TYR A 292 7.01 -10.79 37.88
C TYR A 292 6.15 -11.48 36.82
N SER A 293 4.85 -11.56 37.07
CA SER A 293 3.88 -12.05 36.09
C SER A 293 2.59 -11.21 36.20
N ALA A 294 2.23 -10.54 35.12
CA ALA A 294 1.01 -9.75 35.05
C ALA A 294 0.66 -9.48 33.59
N THR A 295 -0.60 -9.08 33.36
CA THR A 295 -1.06 -8.59 32.07
C THR A 295 -1.63 -7.18 32.27
N PHE A 296 -1.20 -6.25 31.43
CA PHE A 296 -1.71 -4.88 31.42
C PHE A 296 -2.35 -4.57 30.07
N THR A 297 -3.44 -3.80 30.10
CA THR A 297 -4.09 -3.34 28.89
C THR A 297 -4.46 -1.89 29.07
N ASN A 298 -3.96 -1.04 28.17
CA ASN A 298 -4.30 0.37 28.09
C ASN A 298 -4.07 1.13 29.42
N ARG A 299 -2.92 0.89 30.09
CA ARG A 299 -2.52 1.52 31.32
C ARG A 299 -1.42 2.55 31.08
N SER A 300 -1.37 3.59 31.90
CA SER A 300 -0.23 4.51 31.92
C SER A 300 1.00 3.85 32.55
N VAL A 301 2.18 4.34 32.22
CA VAL A 301 3.42 3.87 32.86
C VAL A 301 3.41 4.14 34.36
N ASP A 302 2.83 5.27 34.80
CA ASP A 302 2.66 5.62 36.21
C ASP A 302 1.83 4.55 36.94
N ASP A 303 0.71 4.09 36.36
CA ASP A 303 -0.14 3.05 36.96
C ASP A 303 0.56 1.71 37.01
N ILE A 304 1.26 1.32 35.93
CA ILE A 304 1.99 0.04 35.87
C ILE A 304 3.08 0.00 36.93
N LEU A 305 3.90 1.06 37.01
CA LEU A 305 4.99 1.14 37.97
C LEU A 305 4.48 1.24 39.42
N ALA A 306 3.35 1.92 39.66
CA ALA A 306 2.73 1.95 41.01
C ALA A 306 2.27 0.54 41.45
N ILE A 307 1.65 -0.24 40.55
CA ILE A 307 1.23 -1.62 40.80
C ILE A 307 2.45 -2.51 41.09
N ILE A 308 3.53 -2.35 40.34
CA ILE A 308 4.78 -3.08 40.58
C ILE A 308 5.36 -2.71 41.92
N ALA A 309 5.45 -1.40 42.24
CA ALA A 309 5.98 -0.93 43.53
C ALA A 309 5.18 -1.49 44.71
N GLU A 310 3.85 -1.46 44.65
CA GLU A 310 2.98 -2.02 45.67
C GLU A 310 3.17 -3.54 45.79
N SER A 311 3.33 -4.26 44.71
CA SER A 311 3.47 -5.72 44.69
C SER A 311 4.75 -6.19 45.38
N PHE A 312 5.80 -5.38 45.35
CA PHE A 312 7.12 -5.75 45.93
C PHE A 312 7.51 -4.89 47.16
N GLY A 313 6.59 -4.06 47.67
CA GLY A 313 6.87 -3.18 48.78
C GLY A 313 7.97 -2.14 48.52
N LEU A 314 8.08 -1.72 47.25
CA LEU A 314 9.04 -0.71 46.80
C LEU A 314 8.44 0.70 46.92
N SER A 315 9.30 1.68 47.01
CA SER A 315 8.98 3.08 46.92
C SER A 315 9.33 3.58 45.52
N MET A 316 8.41 4.33 44.88
CA MET A 316 8.61 4.93 43.57
C MET A 316 8.72 6.45 43.69
N SER A 317 9.68 7.04 43.06
CA SER A 317 9.77 8.51 42.87
C SER A 317 9.94 8.85 41.38
N LYS A 318 9.39 10.00 40.97
CA LYS A 318 9.47 10.50 39.60
C LYS A 318 10.11 11.87 39.56
N LYS A 319 11.13 12.02 38.73
CA LYS A 319 11.74 13.33 38.45
C LYS A 319 11.88 13.50 36.94
N ASN A 320 11.16 14.46 36.39
CA ASN A 320 11.05 14.63 34.93
C ASN A 320 10.55 13.35 34.24
N ASN A 321 11.36 12.75 33.37
CA ASN A 321 11.06 11.54 32.62
C ASN A 321 11.72 10.28 33.19
N THR A 322 12.27 10.38 34.42
CA THR A 322 12.96 9.28 35.10
C THR A 322 12.17 8.86 36.34
N TYR A 323 11.87 7.57 36.44
CA TYR A 323 11.33 6.90 37.61
C TYR A 323 12.46 6.22 38.36
N THR A 324 12.44 6.28 39.67
CA THR A 324 13.42 5.59 40.50
C THR A 324 12.68 4.67 41.49
N MET A 325 13.01 3.39 41.42
CA MET A 325 12.46 2.34 42.31
C MET A 325 13.46 2.06 43.41
N THR A 326 13.03 2.17 44.68
CA THR A 326 13.88 1.99 45.85
C THR A 326 13.26 0.97 46.81
N GLY A 327 14.10 0.18 47.51
CA GLY A 327 13.63 -0.82 48.42
C GLY A 327 14.61 -2.02 48.50
N GLU A 328 14.24 -3.02 49.28
CA GLU A 328 15.13 -4.19 49.49
C GLU A 328 15.18 -5.16 48.31
N GLY A 329 14.13 -5.18 47.47
CA GLY A 329 13.97 -6.15 46.39
C GLY A 329 13.54 -7.52 46.90
N CYS A 330 13.72 -8.54 46.06
CA CYS A 330 13.32 -9.91 46.39
C CYS A 330 14.49 -10.69 47.00
N ASP A 331 14.19 -11.54 47.99
CA ASP A 331 15.12 -12.57 48.43
C ASP A 331 15.19 -13.64 47.32
N SER A 332 16.38 -13.95 46.86
CA SER A 332 16.68 -14.91 45.79
C SER A 332 16.44 -16.36 46.27
#